data_2f48fd7f6659fb20f72dba47f540ed7f
#
_entry.id   2f48fd7f6659fb20f72dba47f540ed7f
#
_cell.length_a   1.000
_cell.length_b   1.000
_cell.length_c   1.000
_cell.angle_alpha   90.00
_cell.angle_beta   90.00
_cell.angle_gamma   90.00
#
_symmetry.space_group_name_H-M   'P 1'
#
loop_
_entity.id
_entity.type
_entity.pdbx_description
1 polymer ?
#
loop_
_entity_poly.entity_id
_entity_poly.type
_entity_poly.pdbx_seq_one_letter_code
_entity_poly.pdbx_strand_id
1 'polypeptide(L)'
;MKKSLVSKAAALVGALAMTFGFAACGQTNTADSSNSNTSDLKKVTFMLSWAPDTNHIGVYVAKNKGYFKDAGLAVDIVAVAQAGAEQAVNNGVADFALSNLTNVGVYTLKGAHIKQVLQVQQKPSAIWCALASNTAIKSPTDLDGKTFATFGSNESDAVVRR
;
A
#
# COMPACT_ATOMS: atom_id res chain seq x y z
N MET A 1 -52.04 30.00 5.74
CA MET A 1 -53.46 29.68 6.10
C MET A 1 -53.61 28.16 6.10
N LYS A 2 -54.17 27.63 7.25
CA LYS A 2 -54.76 26.30 7.52
C LYS A 2 -53.74 25.14 7.54
N LYS A 3 -53.25 24.59 8.71
CA LYS A 3 -53.89 23.93 9.86
C LYS A 3 -54.73 22.70 9.49
N SER A 4 -54.27 21.52 9.97
CA SER A 4 -55.05 20.49 10.67
C SER A 4 -54.11 19.30 10.88
N LEU A 5 -53.61 18.90 11.99
CA LEU A 5 -54.11 18.44 13.29
C LEU A 5 -54.87 17.09 13.23
N VAL A 6 -54.25 16.14 13.97
CA VAL A 6 -54.86 15.10 14.83
C VAL A 6 -55.23 13.79 14.13
N SER A 7 -54.67 12.65 14.56
CA SER A 7 -55.26 11.89 15.63
C SER A 7 -54.39 10.71 16.10
N LYS A 8 -54.35 10.57 17.41
CA LYS A 8 -53.81 9.51 18.25
C LYS A 8 -54.68 8.25 18.12
N ALA A 9 -54.09 7.11 18.24
CA ALA A 9 -54.71 6.01 19.02
C ALA A 9 -53.65 5.00 19.43
N ALA A 10 -53.58 4.75 20.70
CA ALA A 10 -52.84 3.74 21.42
C ALA A 10 -53.64 2.44 21.46
N ALA A 11 -52.98 1.32 21.49
CA ALA A 11 -53.45 0.13 22.16
C ALA A 11 -52.32 -0.78 22.59
N LEU A 12 -52.31 -1.01 23.87
CA LEU A 12 -51.53 -1.90 24.72
C LEU A 12 -51.92 -3.38 24.54
N VAL A 13 -51.05 -4.24 25.17
CA VAL A 13 -51.29 -5.58 25.73
C VAL A 13 -50.71 -6.73 24.93
N GLY A 14 -49.73 -7.41 25.54
CA GLY A 14 -49.71 -8.74 26.00
C GLY A 14 -48.34 -9.34 26.23
N ALA A 15 -47.91 -9.37 27.47
CA ALA A 15 -46.82 -10.21 27.96
C ALA A 15 -47.25 -11.67 27.99
N LEU A 16 -46.32 -12.58 27.62
CA LEU A 16 -46.23 -13.88 28.27
C LEU A 16 -44.84 -14.48 28.13
N ALA A 17 -44.21 -14.69 29.26
CA ALA A 17 -42.97 -15.44 29.45
C ALA A 17 -43.22 -16.93 29.28
N MET A 18 -42.28 -17.66 28.69
CA MET A 18 -42.04 -19.06 29.00
C MET A 18 -40.55 -19.38 28.89
N THR A 19 -39.97 -19.53 30.05
CA THR A 19 -38.71 -20.23 30.33
C THR A 19 -38.86 -21.71 30.10
N PHE A 20 -37.99 -22.31 29.31
CA PHE A 20 -37.59 -23.70 29.51
C PHE A 20 -36.12 -23.87 29.18
N GLY A 21 -35.34 -24.11 30.21
CA GLY A 21 -33.97 -24.55 30.10
C GLY A 21 -33.91 -26.03 29.71
N PHE A 22 -32.92 -26.36 28.91
CA PHE A 22 -32.35 -27.69 28.88
C PHE A 22 -30.83 -27.58 28.80
N ALA A 23 -30.21 -27.95 29.90
CA ALA A 23 -28.82 -28.32 29.94
C ALA A 23 -28.62 -29.65 29.25
N ALA A 24 -27.73 -29.74 28.30
CA ALA A 24 -27.14 -30.99 27.85
C ALA A 24 -25.65 -30.81 27.76
N CYS A 25 -24.94 -31.38 28.70
CA CYS A 25 -23.52 -31.67 28.67
C CYS A 25 -23.19 -32.66 27.56
N GLY A 26 -22.01 -32.47 26.99
CA GLY A 26 -21.21 -33.58 26.49
C GLY A 26 -20.96 -33.60 25.01
N GLN A 27 -19.82 -33.08 24.55
CA GLN A 27 -18.81 -33.95 23.93
C GLN A 27 -17.64 -33.08 23.46
N THR A 28 -16.50 -33.29 24.04
CA THR A 28 -15.21 -32.86 23.60
C THR A 28 -14.91 -33.38 22.19
N ASN A 29 -14.84 -32.52 21.22
CA ASN A 29 -14.08 -32.76 20.03
C ASN A 29 -13.20 -31.51 19.81
N THR A 30 -11.95 -31.64 20.18
CA THR A 30 -10.84 -30.83 19.74
C THR A 30 -10.75 -30.88 18.22
N ALA A 31 -11.34 -29.93 17.56
CA ALA A 31 -10.96 -29.54 16.22
C ALA A 31 -10.51 -28.10 16.35
N ASP A 32 -9.21 -27.96 16.30
CA ASP A 32 -8.47 -26.70 16.25
C ASP A 32 -8.87 -25.98 14.95
N SER A 33 -10.02 -25.31 14.98
CA SER A 33 -10.39 -24.35 13.95
C SER A 33 -9.95 -23.00 14.48
N SER A 34 -8.72 -22.65 14.18
CA SER A 34 -8.24 -21.28 14.23
C SER A 34 -9.06 -20.43 13.24
N ASN A 35 -10.29 -20.13 13.65
CA ASN A 35 -11.11 -19.10 13.03
C ASN A 35 -10.53 -17.75 13.46
N SER A 36 -9.43 -17.36 12.82
CA SER A 36 -8.89 -16.01 12.96
C SER A 36 -9.94 -15.06 12.40
N ASN A 37 -10.70 -14.45 13.34
CA ASN A 37 -11.63 -13.38 13.03
C ASN A 37 -10.89 -12.29 12.24
N THR A 38 -11.17 -12.21 10.96
CA THR A 38 -10.64 -11.19 10.05
C THR A 38 -11.10 -9.77 10.45
N SER A 39 -11.96 -9.65 11.45
CA SER A 39 -12.48 -8.38 11.96
C SER A 39 -11.48 -7.56 12.79
N ASP A 40 -10.43 -8.18 13.32
CA ASP A 40 -9.45 -7.51 14.21
C ASP A 40 -8.16 -7.08 13.52
N LEU A 41 -7.99 -7.37 12.22
CA LEU A 41 -6.80 -6.99 11.50
C LEU A 41 -6.78 -5.49 11.19
N LYS A 42 -5.66 -4.84 11.50
CA LYS A 42 -5.45 -3.43 11.15
C LYS A 42 -5.31 -3.30 9.62
N LYS A 43 -6.18 -2.52 9.01
CA LYS A 43 -6.13 -2.23 7.57
C LYS A 43 -4.94 -1.32 7.27
N VAL A 44 -4.19 -1.65 6.21
CA VAL A 44 -3.04 -0.89 5.73
C VAL A 44 -3.07 -0.87 4.21
N THR A 45 -2.96 0.31 3.63
CA THR A 45 -2.80 0.49 2.18
C THR A 45 -1.32 0.64 1.85
N PHE A 46 -0.81 -0.26 1.00
CA PHE A 46 0.57 -0.26 0.52
C PHE A 46 0.60 0.02 -0.97
N MET A 47 1.18 1.16 -1.37
CA MET A 47 1.26 1.57 -2.77
C MET A 47 2.58 1.15 -3.40
N LEU A 48 2.50 0.60 -4.60
CA LEU A 48 3.68 0.25 -5.40
C LEU A 48 4.29 1.51 -6.03
N SER A 49 5.55 1.43 -6.41
CA SER A 49 6.25 2.52 -7.12
C SER A 49 5.93 2.60 -8.62
N TRP A 50 5.33 1.53 -9.15
CA TRP A 50 4.98 1.37 -10.57
C TRP A 50 3.80 0.41 -10.73
N ALA A 51 3.49 0.06 -11.98
CA ALA A 51 2.63 -1.10 -12.26
C ALA A 51 3.24 -2.36 -11.64
N PRO A 52 2.41 -3.33 -11.21
CA PRO A 52 2.91 -4.58 -10.62
C PRO A 52 3.93 -5.27 -11.54
N ASP A 53 5.13 -5.48 -11.01
CA ASP A 53 6.24 -6.17 -11.68
C ASP A 53 7.08 -6.98 -10.68
N THR A 54 8.17 -7.57 -11.15
CA THR A 54 9.07 -8.40 -10.34
C THR A 54 9.80 -7.64 -9.23
N ASN A 55 9.91 -6.31 -9.30
CA ASN A 55 10.51 -5.50 -8.24
C ASN A 55 9.65 -5.51 -6.96
N HIS A 56 8.37 -5.85 -7.10
CA HIS A 56 7.39 -5.86 -6.01
C HIS A 56 7.18 -7.27 -5.40
N ILE A 57 7.98 -8.27 -5.81
CA ILE A 57 7.77 -9.67 -5.40
C ILE A 57 7.71 -9.85 -3.88
N GLY A 58 8.50 -9.09 -3.12
CA GLY A 58 8.56 -9.20 -1.66
C GLY A 58 7.23 -8.96 -0.97
N VAL A 59 6.50 -7.91 -1.36
CA VAL A 59 5.19 -7.59 -0.75
C VAL A 59 4.13 -8.60 -1.15
N TYR A 60 4.17 -9.13 -2.38
CA TYR A 60 3.26 -10.19 -2.82
C TYR A 60 3.53 -11.51 -2.13
N VAL A 61 4.80 -11.88 -1.95
CA VAL A 61 5.18 -13.08 -1.19
C VAL A 61 4.73 -12.95 0.27
N ALA A 62 4.94 -11.81 0.91
CA ALA A 62 4.49 -11.57 2.27
C ALA A 62 2.96 -11.71 2.41
N LYS A 63 2.21 -11.18 1.44
CA LYS A 63 0.75 -11.32 1.41
C LYS A 63 0.33 -12.78 1.21
N ASN A 64 0.91 -13.48 0.24
CA ASN A 64 0.53 -14.84 -0.11
C ASN A 64 0.95 -15.87 0.96
N LYS A 65 2.07 -15.63 1.65
CA LYS A 65 2.54 -16.48 2.76
C LYS A 65 1.83 -16.17 4.09
N GLY A 66 0.97 -15.17 4.15
CA GLY A 66 0.22 -14.82 5.36
C GLY A 66 1.00 -13.96 6.35
N TYR A 67 2.23 -13.55 6.08
CA TYR A 67 3.08 -12.79 7.02
C TYR A 67 2.44 -11.50 7.51
N PHE A 68 1.65 -10.83 6.68
CA PHE A 68 0.90 -9.66 7.12
C PHE A 68 -0.21 -10.02 8.11
N LYS A 69 -0.94 -11.12 7.86
CA LYS A 69 -1.98 -11.59 8.79
C LYS A 69 -1.39 -12.01 10.12
N ASP A 70 -0.25 -12.72 10.10
CA ASP A 70 0.46 -13.13 11.30
C ASP A 70 0.93 -11.93 12.13
N ALA A 71 1.20 -10.80 11.46
CA ALA A 71 1.50 -9.51 12.10
C ALA A 71 0.25 -8.68 12.46
N GLY A 72 -0.96 -9.24 12.35
CA GLY A 72 -2.21 -8.53 12.66
C GLY A 72 -2.63 -7.50 11.62
N LEU A 73 -2.16 -7.62 10.37
CA LEU A 73 -2.39 -6.63 9.31
C LEU A 73 -3.22 -7.20 8.16
N ALA A 74 -4.19 -6.42 7.70
CA ALA A 74 -4.89 -6.61 6.43
C ALA A 74 -4.31 -5.62 5.41
N VAL A 75 -3.32 -6.07 4.62
CA VAL A 75 -2.61 -5.20 3.66
C VAL A 75 -3.29 -5.25 2.30
N ASP A 76 -3.72 -4.07 1.84
CA ASP A 76 -4.17 -3.85 0.46
C ASP A 76 -3.00 -3.28 -0.36
N ILE A 77 -2.62 -4.01 -1.42
CA ILE A 77 -1.52 -3.64 -2.30
C ILE A 77 -2.14 -3.00 -3.54
N VAL A 78 -1.84 -1.72 -3.75
CA VAL A 78 -2.38 -0.94 -4.85
C VAL A 78 -1.27 -0.49 -5.82
N ALA A 79 -1.59 -0.41 -7.10
CA ALA A 79 -0.67 0.15 -8.09
C ALA A 79 -0.43 1.65 -7.83
N VAL A 80 0.67 2.18 -8.38
CA VAL A 80 0.99 3.59 -8.25
C VAL A 80 -0.15 4.48 -8.77
N ALA A 81 -0.51 5.49 -7.99
CA ALA A 81 -1.46 6.52 -8.42
C ALA A 81 -0.82 7.48 -9.43
N GLN A 82 -1.63 8.16 -10.23
CA GLN A 82 -1.17 9.15 -11.21
C GLN A 82 -0.36 10.29 -10.56
N ALA A 83 -0.70 10.65 -9.33
CA ALA A 83 0.03 11.68 -8.56
C ALA A 83 1.37 11.22 -8.00
N GLY A 84 1.71 9.93 -8.13
CA GLY A 84 2.92 9.32 -7.58
C GLY A 84 2.73 8.74 -6.17
N ALA A 85 3.63 7.86 -5.81
CA ALA A 85 3.60 7.12 -4.55
C ALA A 85 3.84 8.04 -3.33
N GLU A 86 4.78 8.96 -3.45
CA GLU A 86 5.14 9.91 -2.39
C GLU A 86 3.99 10.86 -2.07
N GLN A 87 3.32 11.36 -3.10
CA GLN A 87 2.17 12.25 -2.92
C GLN A 87 0.97 11.51 -2.31
N ALA A 88 0.80 10.24 -2.66
CA ALA A 88 -0.26 9.42 -2.08
C ALA A 88 -0.07 9.22 -0.57
N VAL A 89 1.16 8.96 -0.11
CA VAL A 89 1.47 8.87 1.33
C VAL A 89 1.32 10.22 2.01
N ASN A 90 1.83 11.30 1.40
CA ASN A 90 1.72 12.65 1.97
C ASN A 90 0.27 13.09 2.18
N ASN A 91 -0.62 12.65 1.29
CA ASN A 91 -2.06 12.99 1.35
C ASN A 91 -2.89 11.96 2.15
N GLY A 92 -2.29 10.93 2.73
CA GLY A 92 -3.00 9.91 3.48
C GLY A 92 -3.85 8.94 2.62
N VAL A 93 -3.60 8.89 1.31
CA VAL A 93 -4.25 7.94 0.39
C VAL A 93 -3.65 6.54 0.53
N ALA A 94 -2.36 6.48 0.90
CA ALA A 94 -1.68 5.25 1.26
C ALA A 94 -0.92 5.43 2.57
N ASP A 95 -0.85 4.37 3.38
CA ASP A 95 -0.09 4.37 4.63
C ASP A 95 1.41 4.20 4.37
N PHE A 96 1.75 3.37 3.40
CA PHE A 96 3.11 3.07 2.96
C PHE A 96 3.19 3.05 1.44
N ALA A 97 4.38 3.36 0.93
CA ALA A 97 4.66 3.20 -0.49
C ALA A 97 6.11 2.77 -0.75
N LEU A 98 6.32 2.10 -1.87
CA LEU A 98 7.65 1.95 -2.44
C LEU A 98 8.04 3.23 -3.18
N SER A 99 9.26 3.67 -2.95
CA SER A 99 9.84 4.85 -3.60
C SER A 99 11.35 4.69 -3.70
N ASN A 100 12.04 5.70 -4.22
CA ASN A 100 13.48 5.82 -4.20
C ASN A 100 13.93 7.00 -3.33
N LEU A 101 15.18 6.95 -2.87
CA LEU A 101 15.73 7.95 -1.96
C LEU A 101 15.70 9.36 -2.54
N THR A 102 15.95 9.52 -3.84
CA THR A 102 15.98 10.82 -4.51
C THR A 102 14.60 11.46 -4.50
N ASN A 103 13.56 10.70 -4.83
CA ASN A 103 12.19 11.20 -4.78
C ASN A 103 11.78 11.57 -3.35
N VAL A 104 12.06 10.73 -2.37
CA VAL A 104 11.79 11.06 -0.96
C VAL A 104 12.46 12.40 -0.59
N GLY A 105 13.73 12.59 -0.97
CA GLY A 105 14.45 13.85 -0.74
C GLY A 105 13.79 15.04 -1.43
N VAL A 106 13.46 14.92 -2.71
CA VAL A 106 12.81 16.00 -3.48
C VAL A 106 11.46 16.39 -2.89
N TYR A 107 10.63 15.42 -2.53
CA TYR A 107 9.32 15.69 -1.94
C TYR A 107 9.42 16.29 -0.54
N THR A 108 10.38 15.83 0.27
CA THR A 108 10.66 16.41 1.60
C THR A 108 11.10 17.87 1.49
N LEU A 109 11.98 18.21 0.52
CA LEU A 109 12.40 19.58 0.25
C LEU A 109 11.24 20.47 -0.21
N LYS A 110 10.22 19.90 -0.83
CA LYS A 110 8.96 20.58 -1.21
C LYS A 110 7.94 20.66 -0.08
N GLY A 111 8.30 20.23 1.13
CA GLY A 111 7.44 20.29 2.31
C GLY A 111 6.54 19.08 2.53
N ALA A 112 6.76 17.96 1.85
CA ALA A 112 6.01 16.74 2.12
C ALA A 112 6.41 16.12 3.48
N HIS A 113 5.41 15.67 4.24
CA HIS A 113 5.60 15.03 5.55
C HIS A 113 5.71 13.52 5.43
N ILE A 114 6.70 13.06 4.66
CA ILE A 114 6.99 11.64 4.46
C ILE A 114 8.32 11.25 5.09
N LYS A 115 8.46 9.97 5.47
CA LYS A 115 9.68 9.43 6.08
C LYS A 115 10.05 8.11 5.41
N GLN A 116 11.33 7.92 5.16
CA GLN A 116 11.87 6.62 4.80
C GLN A 116 11.95 5.75 6.06
N VAL A 117 11.32 4.60 6.05
CA VAL A 117 11.26 3.67 7.19
C VAL A 117 12.09 2.40 6.95
N LEU A 118 12.34 2.04 5.69
CA LEU A 118 13.11 0.87 5.31
C LEU A 118 13.80 1.11 3.97
N GLN A 119 15.03 0.63 3.83
CA GLN A 119 15.74 0.57 2.56
C GLN A 119 15.87 -0.88 2.11
N VAL A 120 15.18 -1.25 1.03
CA VAL A 120 15.17 -2.62 0.50
C VAL A 120 16.46 -2.91 -0.28
N GLN A 121 16.88 -1.98 -1.13
CA GLN A 121 18.11 -2.10 -1.92
C GLN A 121 19.24 -1.30 -1.28
N GLN A 122 20.33 -1.96 -0.95
CA GLN A 122 21.51 -1.33 -0.31
C GLN A 122 22.48 -0.69 -1.31
N LYS A 123 22.33 -1.00 -2.60
CA LYS A 123 23.15 -0.46 -3.69
C LYS A 123 22.25 0.06 -4.80
N PRO A 124 22.67 1.12 -5.54
CA PRO A 124 21.96 1.56 -6.72
C PRO A 124 21.82 0.43 -7.73
N SER A 125 20.62 0.26 -8.28
CA SER A 125 20.33 -0.73 -9.33
C SER A 125 20.35 -0.14 -10.74
N ALA A 126 20.39 1.20 -10.86
CA ALA A 126 20.47 1.88 -12.15
C ALA A 126 21.85 1.70 -12.78
N ILE A 127 21.86 1.31 -14.03
CA ILE A 127 23.06 1.19 -14.87
C ILE A 127 22.82 1.92 -16.20
N TRP A 128 23.87 2.39 -16.80
CA TRP A 128 23.84 2.98 -18.12
C TRP A 128 24.29 1.95 -19.13
N CYS A 129 23.59 1.84 -20.25
CA CYS A 129 23.89 0.89 -21.29
C CYS A 129 24.10 1.60 -22.62
N ALA A 130 25.07 1.14 -23.39
CA ALA A 130 25.22 1.46 -24.80
C ALA A 130 25.13 0.17 -25.63
N LEU A 131 24.84 0.28 -26.92
CA LEU A 131 24.92 -0.87 -27.80
C LEU A 131 26.36 -1.44 -27.80
N ALA A 132 26.49 -2.75 -27.69
CA ALA A 132 27.80 -3.41 -27.70
C ALA A 132 28.59 -3.12 -28.99
N SER A 133 27.90 -2.85 -30.09
CA SER A 133 28.52 -2.41 -31.36
C SER A 133 29.04 -1.01 -31.33
N ASN A 134 28.64 -0.18 -30.35
CA ASN A 134 29.13 1.20 -30.20
C ASN A 134 30.43 1.21 -29.37
N THR A 135 31.54 0.94 -30.00
CA THR A 135 32.88 0.90 -29.37
C THR A 135 33.42 2.27 -28.98
N ALA A 136 32.74 3.37 -29.36
CA ALA A 136 33.15 4.73 -29.04
C ALA A 136 32.76 5.15 -27.61
N ILE A 137 31.87 4.44 -26.95
CA ILE A 137 31.43 4.74 -25.56
C ILE A 137 32.05 3.71 -24.64
N LYS A 138 33.07 4.08 -23.88
CA LYS A 138 33.78 3.24 -22.91
C LYS A 138 33.73 3.80 -21.49
N SER A 139 33.43 5.08 -21.36
CA SER A 139 33.41 5.82 -20.10
C SER A 139 32.31 6.87 -20.10
N PRO A 140 31.89 7.38 -18.93
CA PRO A 140 30.92 8.49 -18.87
C PRO A 140 31.32 9.75 -19.65
N THR A 141 32.59 10.03 -19.78
CA THR A 141 33.10 11.23 -20.52
C THR A 141 32.89 11.13 -22.04
N ASP A 142 32.74 9.91 -22.56
CA ASP A 142 32.47 9.69 -23.99
C ASP A 142 31.01 10.03 -24.36
N LEU A 143 30.18 10.39 -23.36
CA LEU A 143 28.80 10.82 -23.56
C LEU A 143 28.67 12.29 -23.91
N ASP A 144 29.75 13.08 -23.81
CA ASP A 144 29.73 14.49 -24.13
C ASP A 144 29.29 14.73 -25.58
N GLY A 145 28.29 15.60 -25.76
CA GLY A 145 27.69 15.90 -27.06
C GLY A 145 26.84 14.76 -27.68
N LYS A 146 26.56 13.69 -26.94
CA LYS A 146 25.70 12.58 -27.40
C LYS A 146 24.26 12.77 -26.99
N THR A 147 23.35 12.18 -27.77
CA THR A 147 21.95 12.08 -27.42
C THR A 147 21.76 10.96 -26.42
N PHE A 148 21.11 11.27 -25.31
CA PHE A 148 20.87 10.36 -24.21
C PHE A 148 19.36 10.22 -23.94
N ALA A 149 18.87 8.99 -23.86
CA ALA A 149 17.50 8.72 -23.49
C ALA A 149 17.37 8.54 -21.98
N THR A 150 16.51 9.32 -21.36
CA THR A 150 16.18 9.25 -19.93
C THR A 150 14.69 9.03 -19.76
N PHE A 151 14.27 8.76 -18.51
CA PHE A 151 12.84 8.75 -18.16
C PHE A 151 12.25 10.17 -18.03
N GLY A 152 13.03 11.23 -18.31
CA GLY A 152 12.60 12.61 -18.11
C GLY A 152 12.40 12.98 -16.63
N SER A 153 12.94 12.19 -15.71
CA SER A 153 12.92 12.52 -14.30
C SER A 153 14.12 13.37 -13.89
N ASN A 154 13.94 14.26 -12.92
CA ASN A 154 15.04 15.08 -12.39
C ASN A 154 16.22 14.22 -11.89
N GLU A 155 15.95 12.98 -11.44
CA GLU A 155 16.97 12.04 -10.99
C GLU A 155 17.84 11.55 -12.14
N SER A 156 17.22 11.05 -13.21
CA SER A 156 17.95 10.55 -14.36
C SER A 156 18.73 11.68 -15.07
N ASP A 157 18.16 12.89 -15.10
CA ASP A 157 18.79 14.05 -15.72
C ASP A 157 19.97 14.59 -14.88
N ALA A 158 19.85 14.58 -13.55
CA ALA A 158 20.92 15.07 -12.67
C ALA A 158 22.20 14.22 -12.73
N VAL A 159 22.08 12.91 -12.97
CA VAL A 159 23.24 12.00 -13.10
C VAL A 159 24.01 12.24 -14.40
N VAL A 160 23.34 12.72 -15.45
CA VAL A 160 23.93 12.93 -16.78
C VAL A 160 24.41 14.36 -16.97
N ARG A 161 23.77 15.33 -16.30
CA ARG A 161 24.19 16.75 -16.36
C ARG A 161 25.27 17.01 -15.32
N ARG A 162 26.48 17.11 -15.78
CA ARG A 162 27.62 17.64 -15.01
C ARG A 162 27.91 19.05 -15.39
#